data_ac1a5ed211a3a88430d71e17a82703f0
#
_entry.id   ac1a5ed211a3a88430d71e17a82703f0
#
_cell.length_a   1.000
_cell.length_b   1.000
_cell.length_c   1.000
_cell.angle_alpha   90.00
_cell.angle_beta   90.00
_cell.angle_gamma   90.00
#
_symmetry.space_group_name_H-M   'P 1'
#
loop_
_entity.id
_entity.type
_entity.pdbx_description
1 polymer ?
#
loop_
_entity_poly.entity_id
_entity_poly.type
_entity_poly.pdbx_seq_one_letter_code
_entity_poly.pdbx_strand_id
1 'polypeptide(L)'
;MQNPKKRKLVMTNLSINSIMLLIMKKLSAFTIILALSFCAFSQEALKSTEEEYYDFLSLMGITERPSLNYRTLSDSVWKIKDAENDFFEADGTENNGNPENTEETEAANKKQQAAEAAKAGKTAHPWQNNNLGTKKILWKQNSEKTNWFLKGINRSAALKIYGPEWFNSYNTAAPYDQNDGALWQGKGYNTSLTAGARLEGYGFELTLKPQLSFSQNSGFDFMPGVYGSEYSYFWKGNIDLVQRYGDSSFWTFDWGDTEIRWSWHTLTAGFGFQSPWLGPAWLNPMLGSNNAGTYPKFDIGLRRTKIHLPWLGWYIGDIEGRIWCGKLSESEYFDNDSSNDYRQLTGFSVAFSPAFFPELTFSINKISLARWDEKSIKYLNPFYDSNDVEDQKASFGIDLLFPSIGFEVYGELGIDDYNARGFANPFHTAIYTIGAKKELSFFQKINFFKKFSIRPEIIFEWNNFEMSQDFQLQWYYMGYYSHGLISQGYTQNGQILGAGSGYFGNSQYLALRTYFSKGEITLYIHFNKPDTNYLNNKGIDTKEEDWKAEGKKQYDDWGYYKAIRTIGGSAIFYLTKSFVIGANINGSWIINQTYKKDSKDFGNYYFSLMMKYNF
;
A
#
# COMPACT_ATOMS: atom_id res chain seq x y z
N MET A 1 34.15 56.58 -47.83
CA MET A 1 32.84 56.78 -47.21
C MET A 1 32.12 55.44 -47.06
N GLN A 2 32.12 54.83 -45.86
CA GLN A 2 31.41 53.57 -45.61
C GLN A 2 29.94 53.88 -45.29
N ASN A 3 29.08 53.19 -45.96
CA ASN A 3 27.62 53.34 -45.96
C ASN A 3 27.03 53.06 -44.54
N PRO A 4 26.40 54.01 -43.83
CA PRO A 4 25.92 53.85 -42.46
C PRO A 4 24.77 52.81 -42.37
N LYS A 5 24.08 52.45 -43.47
CA LYS A 5 23.04 51.40 -43.51
C LYS A 5 23.56 49.99 -43.28
N LYS A 6 24.81 49.66 -43.67
CA LYS A 6 25.40 48.34 -43.43
C LYS A 6 25.77 48.10 -41.97
N ARG A 7 26.15 49.12 -41.17
CA ARG A 7 26.44 48.95 -39.74
C ARG A 7 25.19 48.70 -38.88
N LYS A 8 24.05 49.30 -39.21
CA LYS A 8 22.79 49.04 -38.52
C LYS A 8 22.24 47.65 -38.76
N LEU A 9 22.41 47.11 -39.97
CA LEU A 9 21.95 45.76 -40.32
C LEU A 9 22.79 44.65 -39.65
N VAL A 10 24.10 44.89 -39.48
CA VAL A 10 25.00 43.93 -38.80
C VAL A 10 24.76 43.90 -37.28
N MET A 11 24.46 45.07 -36.66
CA MET A 11 24.16 45.14 -35.22
C MET A 11 22.81 44.49 -34.88
N THR A 12 21.77 44.65 -35.73
CA THR A 12 20.48 43.98 -35.50
C THR A 12 20.57 42.49 -35.72
N ASN A 13 21.33 41.99 -36.71
CA ASN A 13 21.52 40.56 -36.90
C ASN A 13 22.31 39.90 -35.76
N LEU A 14 23.31 40.56 -35.18
CA LEU A 14 24.03 40.06 -34.00
C LEU A 14 23.13 39.97 -32.76
N SER A 15 22.24 40.96 -32.55
CA SER A 15 21.29 40.92 -31.42
C SER A 15 20.20 39.85 -31.60
N ILE A 16 19.69 39.66 -32.80
CA ILE A 16 18.69 38.61 -33.12
C ILE A 16 19.31 37.24 -32.95
N ASN A 17 20.52 36.99 -33.44
CA ASN A 17 21.21 35.72 -33.26
C ASN A 17 21.52 35.42 -31.78
N SER A 18 21.86 36.45 -30.98
CA SER A 18 22.08 36.28 -29.55
C SER A 18 20.77 35.96 -28.80
N ILE A 19 19.67 36.59 -29.19
CA ILE A 19 18.33 36.30 -28.64
C ILE A 19 17.86 34.91 -29.06
N MET A 20 18.04 34.53 -30.33
CA MET A 20 17.72 33.17 -30.81
C MET A 20 18.57 32.10 -30.07
N LEU A 21 19.85 32.35 -29.87
CA LEU A 21 20.73 31.43 -29.13
C LEU A 21 20.32 31.30 -27.67
N LEU A 22 19.86 32.39 -27.03
CA LEU A 22 19.34 32.38 -25.67
C LEU A 22 18.01 31.63 -25.58
N ILE A 23 17.12 31.82 -26.56
CA ILE A 23 15.84 31.10 -26.66
C ILE A 23 16.11 29.60 -26.91
N MET A 24 17.00 29.26 -27.81
CA MET A 24 17.39 27.86 -28.09
C MET A 24 18.03 27.19 -26.86
N LYS A 25 18.89 27.89 -26.11
CA LYS A 25 19.44 27.41 -24.84
C LYS A 25 18.38 27.21 -23.77
N LYS A 26 17.41 28.13 -23.65
CA LYS A 26 16.27 27.98 -22.74
C LYS A 26 15.32 26.87 -23.19
N LEU A 27 15.07 26.73 -24.50
CA LEU A 27 14.26 25.65 -25.06
C LEU A 27 14.96 24.28 -24.89
N SER A 28 16.27 24.19 -25.14
CA SER A 28 17.04 22.96 -24.90
C SER A 28 17.12 22.62 -23.40
N ALA A 29 17.30 23.62 -22.54
CA ALA A 29 17.24 23.42 -21.09
C ALA A 29 15.84 22.97 -20.63
N PHE A 30 14.78 23.56 -21.19
CA PHE A 30 13.40 23.16 -20.93
C PHE A 30 13.11 21.75 -21.49
N THR A 31 13.61 21.43 -22.68
CA THR A 31 13.49 20.08 -23.28
C THR A 31 14.31 19.04 -22.50
N ILE A 32 15.49 19.41 -21.98
CA ILE A 32 16.29 18.54 -21.11
C ILE A 32 15.61 18.37 -19.76
N ILE A 33 15.03 19.43 -19.18
CA ILE A 33 14.23 19.36 -17.93
C ILE A 33 12.97 18.54 -18.17
N LEU A 34 12.30 18.71 -19.32
CA LEU A 34 11.15 17.89 -19.72
C LEU A 34 11.55 16.43 -19.98
N ALA A 35 12.67 16.18 -20.65
CA ALA A 35 13.20 14.82 -20.88
C ALA A 35 13.68 14.17 -19.57
N LEU A 36 14.27 14.94 -18.64
CA LEU A 36 14.61 14.48 -17.29
C LEU A 36 13.35 14.27 -16.43
N SER A 37 12.26 15.02 -16.67
CA SER A 37 10.96 14.78 -16.02
C SER A 37 10.23 13.54 -16.58
N PHE A 38 10.54 13.10 -17.79
CA PHE A 38 9.99 11.85 -18.34
C PHE A 38 10.73 10.59 -17.88
N CYS A 39 11.84 10.73 -17.14
CA CYS A 39 12.64 9.60 -16.66
C CYS A 39 12.45 9.29 -15.18
N ALA A 40 11.37 9.79 -14.54
CA ALA A 40 11.24 9.70 -13.09
C ALA A 40 9.89 9.11 -12.66
N PHE A 41 9.82 7.77 -12.45
CA PHE A 41 8.58 7.10 -12.01
C PHE A 41 8.85 5.97 -11.01
N SER A 42 8.40 6.05 -9.74
CA SER A 42 8.41 4.99 -8.72
C SER A 42 7.07 4.88 -7.99
N GLN A 43 6.70 3.73 -7.49
CA GLN A 43 5.41 3.51 -6.83
C GLN A 43 5.47 3.96 -5.37
N GLU A 44 4.61 4.91 -5.03
CA GLU A 44 4.20 5.15 -3.67
C GLU A 44 2.82 4.52 -3.51
N ALA A 45 2.80 3.22 -3.31
CA ALA A 45 1.60 2.51 -2.94
C ALA A 45 1.19 2.92 -1.52
N LEU A 46 -0.03 2.62 -1.15
CA LEU A 46 -0.48 2.69 0.25
C LEU A 46 0.56 2.04 1.16
N LYS A 47 0.94 2.70 2.21
CA LYS A 47 2.10 2.59 3.10
C LYS A 47 3.30 3.41 2.67
N SER A 48 3.03 4.54 2.00
CA SER A 48 4.04 5.58 1.97
C SER A 48 4.43 5.98 3.39
N THR A 49 5.64 6.45 3.54
CA THR A 49 6.16 6.92 4.83
C THR A 49 5.29 7.99 5.46
N GLU A 50 4.69 8.85 4.63
CA GLU A 50 3.77 9.89 5.10
C GLU A 50 2.46 9.28 5.62
N GLU A 51 1.91 8.26 4.96
CA GLU A 51 0.70 7.57 5.41
C GLU A 51 0.94 6.85 6.73
N GLU A 52 2.05 6.18 6.89
CA GLU A 52 2.48 5.55 8.15
C GLU A 52 2.58 6.57 9.30
N TYR A 53 3.09 7.77 8.99
CA TYR A 53 3.16 8.82 9.98
C TYR A 53 1.79 9.35 10.39
N TYR A 54 0.86 9.53 9.45
CA TYR A 54 -0.52 9.92 9.77
C TYR A 54 -1.26 8.82 10.54
N ASP A 55 -1.03 7.56 10.22
CA ASP A 55 -1.56 6.43 11.00
C ASP A 55 -1.05 6.45 12.44
N PHE A 56 0.24 6.72 12.64
CA PHE A 56 0.81 6.96 13.97
C PHE A 56 0.17 8.15 14.69
N LEU A 57 -0.12 9.26 13.99
CA LEU A 57 -0.86 10.38 14.56
C LEU A 57 -2.30 9.99 14.95
N SER A 58 -2.93 9.07 14.21
CA SER A 58 -4.25 8.55 14.57
C SER A 58 -4.21 7.71 15.83
N LEU A 59 -3.15 6.93 16.02
CA LEU A 59 -2.90 6.18 17.24
C LEU A 59 -2.80 7.09 18.47
N MET A 60 -2.32 8.32 18.30
CA MET A 60 -2.27 9.35 19.34
C MET A 60 -3.54 10.22 19.44
N GLY A 61 -4.55 9.98 18.60
CA GLY A 61 -5.78 10.77 18.55
C GLY A 61 -5.66 12.17 17.93
N ILE A 62 -4.53 12.49 17.31
CA ILE A 62 -4.26 13.80 16.68
C ILE A 62 -4.96 13.89 15.32
N THR A 63 -4.98 12.81 14.55
CA THR A 63 -5.72 12.71 13.29
C THR A 63 -6.89 11.75 13.39
N GLU A 64 -7.76 11.77 12.40
CA GLU A 64 -8.81 10.78 12.20
C GLU A 64 -8.51 9.98 10.93
N ARG A 65 -8.63 8.65 10.99
CA ARG A 65 -8.44 7.79 9.83
C ARG A 65 -9.48 8.11 8.76
N PRO A 66 -9.07 8.33 7.50
CA PRO A 66 -9.98 8.71 6.42
C PRO A 66 -10.90 7.57 5.98
N SER A 67 -10.51 6.32 6.20
CA SER A 67 -11.27 5.11 5.88
C SER A 67 -11.37 4.19 7.08
N LEU A 68 -12.33 3.27 7.06
CA LEU A 68 -12.50 2.23 8.08
C LEU A 68 -11.84 0.91 7.66
N ASN A 69 -11.81 0.61 6.35
CA ASN A 69 -11.36 -0.69 5.85
C ASN A 69 -10.77 -0.65 4.43
N TYR A 70 -11.46 -0.01 3.47
CA TYR A 70 -11.02 0.09 2.08
C TYR A 70 -10.17 1.34 1.91
N ARG A 71 -8.87 1.17 1.63
CA ARG A 71 -7.91 2.27 1.49
C ARG A 71 -7.26 2.24 0.12
N THR A 72 -7.33 3.37 -0.59
CA THR A 72 -6.52 3.66 -1.78
C THR A 72 -5.89 5.04 -1.63
N LEU A 73 -5.00 5.41 -2.54
CA LEU A 73 -4.42 6.76 -2.53
C LEU A 73 -5.50 7.85 -2.64
N SER A 74 -6.58 7.60 -3.38
CA SER A 74 -7.69 8.55 -3.52
C SER A 74 -8.54 8.67 -2.26
N ASP A 75 -8.56 7.66 -1.40
CA ASP A 75 -9.28 7.67 -0.13
C ASP A 75 -8.42 8.17 1.05
N SER A 76 -7.11 8.33 0.85
CA SER A 76 -6.15 8.79 1.87
C SER A 76 -6.19 10.30 2.07
N VAL A 77 -7.29 10.81 2.61
CA VAL A 77 -7.50 12.25 2.91
C VAL A 77 -7.53 12.44 4.42
N TRP A 78 -6.35 12.55 5.01
CA TRP A 78 -6.18 12.72 6.46
C TRP A 78 -6.60 14.11 6.94
N LYS A 79 -7.19 14.19 8.13
CA LYS A 79 -7.61 15.44 8.78
C LYS A 79 -7.10 15.48 10.21
N ILE A 80 -6.53 16.61 10.62
CA ILE A 80 -6.15 16.88 12.00
C ILE A 80 -7.40 17.29 12.78
N LYS A 81 -7.64 16.74 13.97
CA LYS A 81 -8.90 16.89 14.71
C LYS A 81 -9.11 18.28 15.33
N ASP A 82 -8.03 18.94 15.76
CA ASP A 82 -8.12 20.19 16.49
C ASP A 82 -7.70 21.38 15.62
N ALA A 83 -8.64 22.27 15.32
CA ALA A 83 -8.41 23.51 14.57
C ALA A 83 -7.41 24.46 15.28
N GLU A 84 -7.22 24.37 16.60
CA GLU A 84 -6.16 25.09 17.32
C GLU A 84 -4.75 24.57 16.97
N ASN A 85 -4.66 23.36 16.42
CA ASN A 85 -3.45 22.79 15.84
C ASN A 85 -3.45 22.82 14.31
N ASP A 86 -4.49 23.35 13.69
CA ASP A 86 -4.66 23.48 12.24
C ASP A 86 -3.78 24.59 11.69
N PHE A 87 -2.48 24.33 11.67
CA PHE A 87 -1.52 25.17 10.94
C PHE A 87 -1.79 25.23 9.43
N PHE A 88 -2.83 24.59 8.94
CA PHE A 88 -3.12 24.35 7.53
C PHE A 88 -4.27 25.17 6.98
N GLU A 89 -5.14 25.72 7.82
CA GLU A 89 -6.21 26.61 7.40
C GLU A 89 -5.89 28.11 7.58
N ALA A 90 -4.64 28.48 7.73
CA ALA A 90 -4.23 29.89 7.71
C ALA A 90 -4.26 30.48 6.29
N ASP A 91 -5.24 30.09 5.46
CA ASP A 91 -5.58 30.80 4.24
C ASP A 91 -7.12 30.85 4.05
N GLY A 92 -7.73 31.78 4.76
CA GLY A 92 -8.98 32.44 4.36
C GLY A 92 -10.29 31.75 4.69
N THR A 93 -10.62 31.54 5.97
CA THR A 93 -12.00 31.68 6.43
C THR A 93 -12.11 32.91 7.33
N GLU A 94 -12.78 33.93 6.82
CA GLU A 94 -13.19 35.10 7.62
C GLU A 94 -14.05 34.60 8.78
N ASN A 95 -13.51 34.70 9.99
CA ASN A 95 -14.30 34.71 11.20
C ASN A 95 -15.23 35.93 11.15
N ASN A 96 -16.51 35.71 11.01
CA ASN A 96 -17.54 36.70 11.31
C ASN A 96 -17.61 36.91 12.83
N GLY A 97 -16.60 37.56 13.36
CA GLY A 97 -16.55 38.04 14.73
C GLY A 97 -17.03 39.47 14.79
N ASN A 98 -17.92 39.73 15.72
CA ASN A 98 -18.55 40.98 16.09
C ASN A 98 -17.53 42.15 16.14
N PRO A 99 -17.87 43.37 15.63
CA PRO A 99 -16.97 44.51 15.58
C PRO A 99 -16.99 45.31 16.87
N GLU A 100 -16.31 44.83 17.90
CA GLU A 100 -15.97 45.64 19.08
C GLU A 100 -14.69 45.11 19.76
N ASN A 101 -13.55 45.30 19.11
CA ASN A 101 -12.27 45.28 19.82
C ASN A 101 -11.28 46.21 19.12
N THR A 102 -10.67 47.09 19.91
CA THR A 102 -9.76 48.14 19.52
C THR A 102 -8.51 47.61 18.79
N GLU A 103 -8.02 48.32 17.78
CA GLU A 103 -6.86 48.01 16.92
C GLU A 103 -5.59 47.57 17.68
N GLU A 104 -5.39 48.02 18.90
CA GLU A 104 -4.23 47.64 19.74
C GLU A 104 -4.32 46.19 20.25
N THR A 105 -5.53 45.70 20.54
CA THR A 105 -5.74 44.33 21.00
C THR A 105 -5.59 43.33 19.84
N GLU A 106 -6.01 43.70 18.64
CA GLU A 106 -5.81 42.87 17.44
C GLU A 106 -4.33 42.77 17.04
N ALA A 107 -3.55 43.85 17.15
CA ALA A 107 -2.13 43.83 16.85
C ALA A 107 -1.33 43.00 17.86
N ALA A 108 -1.72 43.03 19.15
CA ALA A 108 -1.13 42.18 20.19
C ALA A 108 -1.47 40.71 19.99
N ASN A 109 -2.75 40.39 19.69
CA ASN A 109 -3.20 39.02 19.41
C ASN A 109 -2.56 38.44 18.14
N LYS A 110 -2.44 39.21 17.05
CA LYS A 110 -1.71 38.80 15.85
C LYS A 110 -0.23 38.51 16.10
N LYS A 111 0.43 39.35 16.93
CA LYS A 111 1.83 39.10 17.31
C LYS A 111 1.99 37.85 18.18
N GLN A 112 1.06 37.61 19.09
CA GLN A 112 1.08 36.43 19.96
C GLN A 112 0.79 35.16 19.15
N GLN A 113 -0.21 35.16 18.27
CA GLN A 113 -0.51 34.07 17.35
C GLN A 113 0.65 33.80 16.39
N ALA A 114 1.28 34.81 15.83
CA ALA A 114 2.47 34.66 14.98
C ALA A 114 3.67 34.06 15.74
N ALA A 115 3.85 34.45 17.02
CA ALA A 115 4.91 33.87 17.86
C ALA A 115 4.63 32.42 18.27
N GLU A 116 3.38 32.10 18.55
CA GLU A 116 2.94 30.71 18.84
C GLU A 116 3.02 29.84 17.59
N ALA A 117 2.59 30.32 16.43
CA ALA A 117 2.75 29.65 15.14
C ALA A 117 4.23 29.43 14.78
N ALA A 118 5.09 30.42 15.00
CA ALA A 118 6.53 30.27 14.80
C ALA A 118 7.18 29.27 15.77
N LYS A 119 6.67 29.17 17.00
CA LYS A 119 7.12 28.22 18.02
C LYS A 119 6.65 26.80 17.70
N ALA A 120 5.42 26.63 17.25
CA ALA A 120 4.85 25.36 16.83
C ALA A 120 5.46 24.86 15.51
N GLY A 121 5.66 25.75 14.52
CA GLY A 121 6.35 25.41 13.27
C GLY A 121 7.79 24.92 13.45
N LYS A 122 8.41 25.17 14.61
CA LYS A 122 9.72 24.61 14.97
C LYS A 122 9.66 23.19 15.56
N THR A 123 8.49 22.76 16.03
CA THR A 123 8.29 21.47 16.69
C THR A 123 7.49 20.48 15.85
N ALA A 124 6.80 20.97 14.80
CA ALA A 124 6.03 20.11 13.92
C ALA A 124 6.94 19.21 13.07
N HIS A 125 6.58 17.94 12.97
CA HIS A 125 7.26 17.02 12.06
C HIS A 125 7.06 17.51 10.61
N PRO A 126 8.09 17.47 9.72
CA PRO A 126 7.98 17.94 8.34
C PRO A 126 6.79 17.34 7.57
N TRP A 127 6.44 16.11 7.84
CA TRP A 127 5.32 15.41 7.19
C TRP A 127 3.94 15.95 7.60
N GLN A 128 3.80 16.60 8.73
CA GLN A 128 2.54 17.26 9.10
C GLN A 128 2.13 18.35 8.09
N ASN A 129 3.07 18.88 7.34
CA ASN A 129 2.84 19.92 6.35
C ASN A 129 2.60 19.41 4.93
N ASN A 130 2.64 18.10 4.70
CA ASN A 130 2.72 17.58 3.34
C ASN A 130 1.65 16.57 2.97
N ASN A 131 0.50 16.59 3.58
CA ASN A 131 -0.70 15.80 3.28
C ASN A 131 -0.61 14.98 1.97
N LEU A 132 0.32 14.00 1.91
CA LEU A 132 0.58 13.11 0.76
C LEU A 132 0.76 13.84 -0.58
N GLY A 133 1.63 14.85 -0.62
CA GLY A 133 1.94 15.66 -1.81
C GLY A 133 1.48 17.11 -1.69
N THR A 134 2.20 18.01 -2.33
CA THR A 134 1.92 19.44 -2.31
C THR A 134 0.71 19.78 -3.15
N LYS A 135 -0.31 20.35 -2.51
CA LYS A 135 -1.55 20.78 -3.17
C LYS A 135 -1.50 22.27 -3.50
N LYS A 136 -1.65 22.60 -4.79
CA LYS A 136 -1.79 23.96 -5.27
C LYS A 136 -3.22 24.23 -5.71
N ILE A 137 -3.88 25.21 -5.10
CA ILE A 137 -5.21 25.65 -5.50
C ILE A 137 -5.06 26.47 -6.79
N LEU A 138 -5.69 26.02 -7.85
CA LEU A 138 -5.72 26.70 -9.16
C LEU A 138 -6.87 27.70 -9.22
N TRP A 139 -8.01 27.34 -8.62
CA TRP A 139 -9.19 28.17 -8.57
C TRP A 139 -10.00 27.82 -7.33
N LYS A 140 -10.43 28.82 -6.58
CA LYS A 140 -11.24 28.68 -5.36
C LYS A 140 -12.66 29.15 -5.65
N GLN A 141 -13.63 28.29 -5.34
CA GLN A 141 -15.02 28.67 -5.45
C GLN A 141 -15.41 29.61 -4.32
N ASN A 142 -16.01 30.76 -4.65
CA ASN A 142 -16.71 31.59 -3.67
C ASN A 142 -18.06 30.94 -3.32
N SER A 143 -18.35 30.78 -2.04
CA SER A 143 -19.53 30.09 -1.51
C SER A 143 -20.79 30.96 -1.67
N GLU A 144 -21.31 31.09 -2.87
CA GLU A 144 -22.67 31.61 -3.05
C GLU A 144 -23.69 30.48 -3.03
N LYS A 145 -24.94 30.83 -2.66
CA LYS A 145 -26.10 29.95 -2.44
C LYS A 145 -26.11 28.72 -3.35
N THR A 146 -25.77 27.57 -2.79
CA THR A 146 -25.74 26.29 -3.52
C THR A 146 -26.88 25.42 -3.06
N ASN A 147 -27.58 24.75 -3.98
CA ASN A 147 -28.55 23.73 -3.65
C ASN A 147 -27.85 22.48 -3.06
N TRP A 148 -28.60 21.57 -2.46
CA TRP A 148 -28.08 20.36 -1.84
C TRP A 148 -27.18 19.53 -2.79
N PHE A 149 -27.56 19.40 -4.05
CA PHE A 149 -26.78 18.66 -5.04
C PHE A 149 -25.39 19.29 -5.26
N LEU A 150 -25.33 20.61 -5.45
CA LEU A 150 -24.08 21.33 -5.66
C LEU A 150 -23.19 21.39 -4.42
N LYS A 151 -23.76 21.34 -3.21
CA LYS A 151 -22.99 21.22 -1.96
C LYS A 151 -22.22 19.91 -1.87
N GLY A 152 -22.70 18.85 -2.52
CA GLY A 152 -22.03 17.55 -2.55
C GLY A 152 -20.83 17.47 -3.50
N ILE A 153 -20.59 18.52 -4.30
CA ILE A 153 -19.53 18.56 -5.31
C ILE A 153 -18.48 19.59 -4.92
N ASN A 154 -17.23 19.17 -4.78
CA ASN A 154 -16.11 20.10 -4.67
C ASN A 154 -15.88 20.79 -6.03
N ARG A 155 -16.28 22.06 -6.15
CA ARG A 155 -16.15 22.86 -7.38
C ARG A 155 -14.84 23.66 -7.46
N SER A 156 -14.04 23.67 -6.39
CA SER A 156 -12.70 24.24 -6.43
C SER A 156 -11.77 23.35 -7.26
N ALA A 157 -10.86 23.98 -8.00
CA ALA A 157 -9.86 23.23 -8.75
C ALA A 157 -8.51 23.28 -8.04
N ALA A 158 -7.85 22.15 -7.93
CA ALA A 158 -6.55 22.02 -7.31
C ALA A 158 -5.66 21.05 -8.08
N LEU A 159 -4.37 21.30 -8.08
CA LEU A 159 -3.33 20.40 -8.57
C LEU A 159 -2.51 19.91 -7.38
N LYS A 160 -2.36 18.61 -7.27
CA LYS A 160 -1.48 17.96 -6.30
C LYS A 160 -0.37 17.25 -7.07
N ILE A 161 0.87 17.40 -6.63
CA ILE A 161 2.04 16.80 -7.26
C ILE A 161 2.62 15.76 -6.30
N TYR A 162 2.94 14.58 -6.81
CA TYR A 162 3.54 13.45 -6.08
C TYR A 162 4.96 13.21 -6.58
N GLY A 163 5.94 13.18 -5.71
CA GLY A 163 7.32 12.84 -6.04
C GLY A 163 8.01 13.88 -6.94
N PRO A 164 9.08 13.56 -7.67
CA PRO A 164 9.57 12.21 -7.98
C PRO A 164 10.15 11.48 -6.77
N GLU A 165 10.01 10.17 -6.82
CA GLU A 165 10.65 9.24 -5.91
C GLU A 165 11.49 8.24 -6.69
N TRP A 166 12.72 8.05 -6.30
CA TRP A 166 13.65 7.10 -6.87
C TRP A 166 14.10 6.11 -5.78
N PHE A 167 13.71 4.87 -5.94
CA PHE A 167 14.04 3.76 -5.05
C PHE A 167 15.08 2.86 -5.71
N ASN A 168 16.01 2.38 -4.90
CA ASN A 168 17.07 1.46 -5.32
C ASN A 168 17.26 0.39 -4.27
N SER A 169 17.47 -0.85 -4.68
CA SER A 169 17.82 -1.92 -3.75
C SER A 169 18.84 -2.88 -4.33
N TYR A 170 19.46 -3.65 -3.45
CA TYR A 170 20.39 -4.70 -3.80
C TYR A 170 20.24 -5.90 -2.85
N ASN A 171 20.03 -7.07 -3.43
CA ASN A 171 19.98 -8.35 -2.74
C ASN A 171 21.23 -9.17 -3.07
N THR A 172 21.97 -9.63 -2.07
CA THR A 172 23.25 -10.33 -2.29
C THR A 172 23.10 -11.77 -2.75
N ALA A 173 22.08 -12.49 -2.28
CA ALA A 173 22.02 -13.94 -2.47
C ALA A 173 20.67 -14.45 -2.97
N ALA A 174 19.54 -13.89 -2.53
CA ALA A 174 18.19 -14.32 -2.90
C ALA A 174 17.25 -13.11 -2.98
N PRO A 175 16.10 -13.22 -3.67
CA PRO A 175 15.05 -12.20 -3.61
C PRO A 175 14.62 -11.89 -2.18
N TYR A 176 14.37 -10.63 -1.91
CA TYR A 176 13.76 -10.17 -0.66
C TYR A 176 12.81 -9.02 -0.99
N ASP A 177 11.52 -9.33 -0.99
CA ASP A 177 10.47 -8.36 -1.24
C ASP A 177 9.24 -8.66 -0.39
N GLN A 178 8.47 -7.63 -0.12
CA GLN A 178 7.12 -7.69 0.43
C GLN A 178 6.44 -6.34 0.30
N ASN A 179 5.26 -6.32 -0.31
CA ASN A 179 4.49 -5.08 -0.53
C ASN A 179 5.20 -4.04 -1.42
N ASP A 180 5.92 -4.47 -2.44
CA ASP A 180 6.71 -3.62 -3.34
C ASP A 180 6.02 -3.37 -4.70
N GLY A 181 4.75 -3.75 -4.82
CA GLY A 181 3.95 -3.56 -6.02
C GLY A 181 4.50 -4.31 -7.22
N ALA A 182 4.66 -3.60 -8.33
CA ALA A 182 5.18 -4.16 -9.58
C ALA A 182 6.72 -4.25 -9.61
N LEU A 183 7.42 -3.81 -8.59
CA LEU A 183 8.86 -3.98 -8.49
C LEU A 183 9.20 -5.38 -8.00
N TRP A 184 9.78 -6.21 -8.87
CA TRP A 184 10.40 -7.45 -8.44
C TRP A 184 11.78 -7.17 -7.84
N GLN A 185 11.94 -7.36 -6.53
CA GLN A 185 13.22 -7.21 -5.83
C GLN A 185 14.01 -8.52 -5.84
N GLY A 186 14.39 -8.95 -7.05
CA GLY A 186 15.21 -10.13 -7.29
C GLY A 186 16.62 -10.02 -6.70
N LYS A 187 17.41 -11.11 -6.80
CA LYS A 187 18.84 -11.06 -6.48
C LYS A 187 19.56 -10.08 -7.42
N GLY A 188 20.46 -9.27 -6.87
CA GLY A 188 21.19 -8.22 -7.57
C GLY A 188 20.55 -6.85 -7.40
N TYR A 189 20.81 -5.94 -8.32
CA TYR A 189 20.34 -4.57 -8.31
C TYR A 189 18.90 -4.45 -8.83
N ASN A 190 18.08 -3.70 -8.10
CA ASN A 190 16.70 -3.39 -8.49
C ASN A 190 16.46 -1.90 -8.28
N THR A 191 15.64 -1.30 -9.13
CA THR A 191 15.31 0.12 -9.00
C THR A 191 13.91 0.39 -9.51
N SER A 192 13.25 1.37 -8.92
CA SER A 192 11.98 1.87 -9.41
C SER A 192 11.91 3.39 -9.30
N LEU A 193 11.05 3.95 -10.10
CA LEU A 193 10.96 5.38 -10.30
C LEU A 193 9.49 5.79 -10.49
N THR A 194 8.92 6.68 -9.61
CA THR A 194 7.55 7.23 -9.68
C THR A 194 7.55 8.74 -9.68
N ALA A 195 6.63 9.30 -10.42
CA ALA A 195 6.16 10.66 -10.23
C ALA A 195 4.70 10.75 -10.67
N GLY A 196 3.98 11.71 -10.19
CA GLY A 196 2.60 11.85 -10.57
C GLY A 196 1.99 13.19 -10.25
N ALA A 197 0.77 13.36 -10.71
CA ALA A 197 -0.05 14.51 -10.40
C ALA A 197 -1.51 14.10 -10.30
N ARG A 198 -2.26 14.82 -9.47
CA ARG A 198 -3.72 14.73 -9.38
C ARG A 198 -4.31 16.09 -9.64
N LEU A 199 -5.20 16.14 -10.63
CA LEU A 199 -6.07 17.29 -10.88
C LEU A 199 -7.42 17.02 -10.21
N GLU A 200 -7.84 17.90 -9.34
CA GLU A 200 -9.11 17.83 -8.64
C GLU A 200 -10.01 19.00 -9.07
N GLY A 201 -11.30 18.77 -9.25
CA GLY A 201 -12.28 19.83 -9.50
C GLY A 201 -13.63 19.30 -9.96
N TYR A 202 -14.70 19.97 -9.57
CA TYR A 202 -16.08 19.64 -9.93
C TYR A 202 -16.50 18.19 -9.55
N GLY A 203 -15.94 17.68 -8.45
CA GLY A 203 -16.14 16.32 -7.99
C GLY A 203 -15.26 15.29 -8.70
N PHE A 204 -14.54 15.67 -9.75
CA PHE A 204 -13.59 14.79 -10.44
C PHE A 204 -12.21 14.86 -9.79
N GLU A 205 -11.56 13.72 -9.76
CA GLU A 205 -10.16 13.52 -9.38
C GLU A 205 -9.51 12.72 -10.52
N LEU A 206 -8.55 13.31 -11.21
CA LEU A 206 -7.75 12.64 -12.24
C LEU A 206 -6.33 12.50 -11.72
N THR A 207 -5.95 11.30 -11.34
CA THR A 207 -4.61 10.95 -10.89
C THR A 207 -3.87 10.24 -12.02
N LEU A 208 -2.67 10.70 -12.35
CA LEU A 208 -1.72 10.01 -13.21
C LEU A 208 -0.45 9.79 -12.39
N LYS A 209 -0.15 8.54 -12.02
CA LYS A 209 0.99 8.20 -11.16
C LYS A 209 1.50 6.78 -11.48
N PRO A 210 2.12 6.58 -12.67
CA PRO A 210 2.68 5.31 -13.07
C PRO A 210 4.01 5.00 -12.38
N GLN A 211 4.47 3.75 -12.54
CA GLN A 211 5.76 3.22 -12.10
C GLN A 211 6.55 2.65 -13.27
N LEU A 212 7.86 2.90 -13.29
CA LEU A 212 8.83 2.20 -14.12
C LEU A 212 9.86 1.51 -13.22
N SER A 213 10.02 0.21 -13.38
CA SER A 213 10.93 -0.60 -12.56
C SER A 213 11.93 -1.34 -13.42
N PHE A 214 13.10 -1.62 -12.85
CA PHE A 214 14.12 -2.49 -13.42
C PHE A 214 14.57 -3.49 -12.37
N SER A 215 14.72 -4.75 -12.77
CA SER A 215 15.26 -5.83 -11.94
C SER A 215 16.42 -6.50 -12.64
N GLN A 216 17.56 -6.58 -11.98
CA GLN A 216 18.72 -7.31 -12.50
C GLN A 216 18.44 -8.80 -12.58
N ASN A 217 17.62 -9.34 -11.67
CA ASN A 217 17.13 -10.72 -11.69
C ASN A 217 18.25 -11.77 -11.80
N SER A 218 19.35 -11.57 -11.09
CA SER A 218 20.50 -12.49 -11.09
C SER A 218 20.11 -13.88 -10.61
N GLY A 219 20.77 -14.92 -11.11
CA GLY A 219 20.49 -16.31 -10.78
C GLY A 219 20.67 -16.65 -9.29
N PHE A 220 19.78 -17.47 -8.76
CA PHE A 220 19.86 -18.04 -7.41
C PHE A 220 19.23 -19.44 -7.43
N ASP A 221 19.50 -20.24 -6.40
CA ASP A 221 18.95 -21.58 -6.30
C ASP A 221 17.48 -21.54 -5.88
N PHE A 222 16.61 -22.19 -6.65
CA PHE A 222 15.19 -22.37 -6.36
C PHE A 222 14.75 -23.78 -6.79
N MET A 223 13.56 -24.19 -6.38
CA MET A 223 13.00 -25.48 -6.81
C MET A 223 12.39 -25.33 -8.20
N PRO A 224 12.71 -26.21 -9.15
CA PRO A 224 12.08 -26.16 -10.47
C PRO A 224 10.57 -26.26 -10.37
N GLY A 225 9.87 -25.43 -11.14
CA GLY A 225 8.43 -25.47 -11.27
C GLY A 225 7.95 -26.83 -11.82
N VAL A 226 6.77 -27.24 -11.43
CA VAL A 226 6.17 -28.51 -11.87
C VAL A 226 5.11 -28.30 -12.94
N TYR A 227 4.78 -27.06 -13.26
CA TYR A 227 3.72 -26.70 -14.19
C TYR A 227 4.20 -25.56 -15.10
N GLY A 228 3.95 -25.67 -16.40
CA GLY A 228 4.32 -24.67 -17.40
C GLY A 228 5.82 -24.46 -17.57
N SER A 229 6.46 -23.67 -16.74
CA SER A 229 7.87 -23.36 -16.81
C SER A 229 8.63 -23.75 -15.53
N GLU A 230 9.98 -23.81 -15.62
CA GLU A 230 10.83 -24.04 -14.44
C GLU A 230 10.78 -22.90 -13.42
N TYR A 231 10.33 -21.70 -13.82
CA TYR A 231 10.22 -20.50 -12.97
C TYR A 231 8.91 -20.43 -12.21
N SER A 232 7.92 -21.27 -12.57
CA SER A 232 6.64 -21.35 -11.89
C SER A 232 6.79 -21.91 -10.48
N TYR A 233 5.69 -21.94 -9.72
CA TYR A 233 5.71 -22.48 -8.38
C TYR A 233 6.05 -23.98 -8.38
N PHE A 234 6.84 -24.41 -7.42
CA PHE A 234 7.41 -25.77 -7.37
C PHE A 234 6.43 -26.84 -6.92
N TRP A 235 5.20 -26.45 -6.57
CA TRP A 235 4.21 -27.38 -6.03
C TRP A 235 2.86 -27.20 -6.70
N LYS A 236 2.35 -28.24 -7.34
CA LYS A 236 1.03 -28.36 -8.02
C LYS A 236 0.50 -27.08 -8.68
N GLY A 237 0.25 -27.04 -9.94
CA GLY A 237 -0.19 -25.91 -10.76
C GLY A 237 -1.53 -25.26 -10.44
N ASN A 238 -1.81 -24.95 -9.17
CA ASN A 238 -3.05 -24.35 -8.70
C ASN A 238 -2.85 -22.91 -8.21
N ILE A 239 -1.71 -22.32 -8.51
CA ILE A 239 -1.40 -20.93 -8.27
C ILE A 239 -0.36 -20.43 -9.26
N ASP A 240 -0.62 -19.29 -9.87
CA ASP A 240 0.38 -18.54 -10.66
C ASP A 240 1.26 -17.74 -9.71
N LEU A 241 2.31 -18.37 -9.20
CA LEU A 241 3.31 -17.76 -8.35
C LEU A 241 4.70 -17.96 -8.93
N VAL A 242 5.35 -16.88 -9.33
CA VAL A 242 6.64 -16.91 -10.00
C VAL A 242 7.76 -16.87 -8.97
N GLN A 243 8.68 -17.83 -9.04
CA GLN A 243 9.87 -17.86 -8.19
C GLN A 243 11.01 -16.98 -8.71
N ARG A 244 11.07 -16.80 -10.04
CA ARG A 244 12.05 -15.97 -10.75
C ARG A 244 11.50 -15.62 -12.13
N TYR A 245 11.61 -14.38 -12.54
CA TYR A 245 11.11 -13.90 -13.84
C TYR A 245 12.14 -14.16 -14.97
N GLY A 246 12.34 -15.44 -15.33
CA GLY A 246 13.30 -15.85 -16.34
C GLY A 246 14.76 -15.64 -15.96
N ASP A 247 15.66 -15.74 -16.92
CA ASP A 247 17.11 -15.68 -16.70
C ASP A 247 17.75 -14.31 -16.91
N SER A 248 17.01 -13.38 -17.48
CA SER A 248 17.52 -12.06 -17.86
C SER A 248 17.03 -10.96 -16.95
N SER A 249 17.74 -9.84 -16.91
CA SER A 249 17.22 -8.60 -16.37
C SER A 249 16.07 -8.07 -17.21
N PHE A 250 15.13 -7.38 -16.60
CA PHE A 250 13.93 -6.87 -17.28
C PHE A 250 13.47 -5.53 -16.73
N TRP A 251 12.67 -4.84 -17.54
CA TRP A 251 11.95 -3.63 -17.18
C TRP A 251 10.46 -3.94 -17.05
N THR A 252 9.82 -3.31 -16.07
CA THR A 252 8.36 -3.39 -15.87
C THR A 252 7.78 -1.98 -15.86
N PHE A 253 6.76 -1.77 -16.68
CA PHE A 253 5.89 -0.59 -16.59
C PHE A 253 4.59 -0.98 -15.92
N ASP A 254 4.19 -0.21 -14.92
CA ASP A 254 2.92 -0.37 -14.21
C ASP A 254 2.18 0.97 -14.16
N TRP A 255 0.86 0.93 -14.28
CA TRP A 255 0.05 2.14 -14.20
C TRP A 255 0.00 2.76 -12.80
N GLY A 256 0.42 2.01 -11.78
CA GLY A 256 0.52 2.48 -10.39
C GLY A 256 -0.80 3.02 -9.86
N ASP A 257 -0.74 4.18 -9.23
CA ASP A 257 -1.93 4.83 -8.66
C ASP A 257 -2.74 5.67 -9.68
N THR A 258 -2.66 5.36 -10.97
CA THR A 258 -3.41 6.08 -12.01
C THR A 258 -4.89 5.76 -11.92
N GLU A 259 -5.73 6.80 -11.84
CA GLU A 259 -7.17 6.66 -11.68
C GLU A 259 -7.93 7.91 -12.11
N ILE A 260 -9.12 7.74 -12.68
CA ILE A 260 -10.16 8.76 -12.79
C ILE A 260 -11.29 8.42 -11.83
N ARG A 261 -11.70 9.38 -10.99
CA ARG A 261 -12.73 9.22 -9.97
C ARG A 261 -13.67 10.41 -9.96
N TRP A 262 -14.95 10.15 -9.69
CA TRP A 262 -15.94 11.17 -9.40
C TRP A 262 -16.55 10.94 -8.01
N SER A 263 -16.75 12.02 -7.26
CA SER A 263 -17.27 11.98 -5.90
C SER A 263 -18.38 13.00 -5.71
N TRP A 264 -19.44 12.57 -5.05
CA TRP A 264 -20.60 13.37 -4.68
C TRP A 264 -20.98 13.09 -3.23
N HIS A 265 -20.83 14.07 -2.34
CA HIS A 265 -20.83 13.84 -0.90
C HIS A 265 -19.81 12.74 -0.55
N THR A 266 -20.29 11.63 0.02
CA THR A 266 -19.47 10.46 0.33
C THR A 266 -19.58 9.33 -0.71
N LEU A 267 -20.52 9.45 -1.65
CA LEU A 267 -20.59 8.55 -2.80
C LEU A 267 -19.41 8.78 -3.72
N THR A 268 -18.81 7.71 -4.20
CA THR A 268 -17.65 7.76 -5.09
C THR A 268 -17.72 6.64 -6.11
N ALA A 269 -17.24 6.91 -7.32
CA ALA A 269 -17.06 5.92 -8.37
C ALA A 269 -15.77 6.21 -9.12
N GLY A 270 -14.99 5.19 -9.45
CA GLY A 270 -13.71 5.34 -10.10
C GLY A 270 -13.40 4.23 -11.09
N PHE A 271 -12.53 4.54 -12.04
CA PHE A 271 -11.87 3.58 -12.92
C PHE A 271 -10.38 3.85 -12.92
N GLY A 272 -9.60 2.83 -12.65
CA GLY A 272 -8.14 2.96 -12.61
C GLY A 272 -7.44 1.72 -12.10
N PHE A 273 -6.25 1.92 -11.55
CA PHE A 273 -5.32 0.86 -11.22
C PHE A 273 -4.95 0.81 -9.73
N GLN A 274 -5.32 1.80 -8.92
CA GLN A 274 -4.95 1.87 -7.50
C GLN A 274 -5.27 0.57 -6.76
N SER A 275 -4.27 -0.12 -6.23
CA SER A 275 -4.47 -1.32 -5.41
C SER A 275 -5.16 -0.95 -4.10
N PRO A 276 -6.24 -1.65 -3.70
CA PRO A 276 -6.87 -1.43 -2.42
C PRO A 276 -6.09 -2.13 -1.31
N TRP A 277 -5.87 -1.46 -0.20
CA TRP A 277 -5.49 -2.09 1.06
C TRP A 277 -6.75 -2.44 1.82
N LEU A 278 -6.97 -3.72 2.11
CA LEU A 278 -8.20 -4.23 2.72
C LEU A 278 -7.93 -4.78 4.10
N GLY A 279 -8.70 -4.33 5.08
CA GLY A 279 -8.59 -4.81 6.44
C GLY A 279 -7.63 -4.00 7.32
N PRO A 280 -7.59 -4.33 8.62
CA PRO A 280 -6.77 -3.62 9.60
C PRO A 280 -5.32 -4.07 9.63
N ALA A 281 -4.96 -5.20 9.02
CA ALA A 281 -3.60 -5.74 9.07
C ALA A 281 -2.58 -4.74 8.53
N TRP A 282 -1.49 -4.58 9.27
CA TRP A 282 -0.48 -3.60 8.95
C TRP A 282 0.52 -4.09 7.90
N LEU A 283 0.92 -5.37 7.95
CA LEU A 283 1.93 -5.94 7.04
C LEU A 283 1.33 -6.97 6.09
N ASN A 284 0.43 -7.83 6.57
CA ASN A 284 -0.10 -8.98 5.84
C ASN A 284 -1.63 -8.97 5.79
N PRO A 285 -2.27 -7.99 5.10
CA PRO A 285 -3.71 -8.01 4.87
C PRO A 285 -4.07 -9.16 3.92
N MET A 286 -5.20 -9.81 4.16
CA MET A 286 -5.52 -11.08 3.50
C MET A 286 -5.92 -10.92 2.05
N LEU A 287 -6.76 -9.93 1.73
CA LEU A 287 -7.42 -9.81 0.43
C LEU A 287 -7.07 -8.55 -0.37
N GLY A 288 -6.15 -7.74 0.11
CA GLY A 288 -5.75 -6.55 -0.63
C GLY A 288 -4.55 -5.88 -0.02
N SER A 289 -3.49 -5.80 -0.78
CA SER A 289 -2.25 -5.12 -0.45
C SER A 289 -1.64 -4.53 -1.72
N ASN A 290 -0.44 -4.02 -1.62
CA ASN A 290 0.41 -3.70 -2.76
C ASN A 290 1.54 -4.73 -2.97
N ASN A 291 1.31 -5.98 -2.59
CA ASN A 291 2.30 -7.05 -2.79
C ASN A 291 2.43 -7.48 -4.26
N ALA A 292 1.41 -7.25 -5.09
CA ALA A 292 1.44 -7.48 -6.53
C ALA A 292 1.35 -6.16 -7.31
N GLY A 293 1.71 -6.21 -8.59
CA GLY A 293 1.46 -5.12 -9.54
C GLY A 293 -0.03 -4.77 -9.65
N THR A 294 -0.31 -3.59 -10.17
CA THR A 294 -1.68 -3.08 -10.26
C THR A 294 -2.49 -3.75 -11.38
N TYR A 295 -3.81 -3.65 -11.30
CA TYR A 295 -4.74 -4.17 -12.32
C TYR A 295 -5.87 -3.18 -12.60
N PRO A 296 -6.40 -3.13 -13.83
CA PRO A 296 -7.52 -2.26 -14.15
C PRO A 296 -8.79 -2.71 -13.44
N LYS A 297 -9.45 -1.78 -12.78
CA LYS A 297 -10.72 -2.01 -12.10
C LYS A 297 -11.64 -0.80 -12.14
N PHE A 298 -12.92 -1.07 -12.07
CA PHE A 298 -13.97 -0.10 -11.76
C PHE A 298 -14.45 -0.33 -10.34
N ASP A 299 -14.71 0.72 -9.60
CA ASP A 299 -15.30 0.64 -8.26
C ASP A 299 -16.36 1.71 -8.03
N ILE A 300 -17.31 1.40 -7.14
CA ILE A 300 -18.38 2.30 -6.69
C ILE A 300 -18.70 2.04 -5.23
N GLY A 301 -19.00 3.09 -4.47
CA GLY A 301 -19.43 2.92 -3.09
C GLY A 301 -19.47 4.20 -2.27
N LEU A 302 -19.43 4.02 -0.96
CA LEU A 302 -19.42 5.05 0.05
C LEU A 302 -18.04 5.14 0.68
N ARG A 303 -17.43 6.31 0.70
CA ARG A 303 -16.37 6.64 1.65
C ARG A 303 -16.92 6.67 3.07
N ARG A 304 -16.09 6.67 4.10
CA ARG A 304 -16.51 6.77 5.50
C ARG A 304 -17.60 7.82 5.68
N THR A 305 -18.75 7.40 6.16
CA THR A 305 -19.99 8.18 6.22
C THR A 305 -20.64 8.06 7.57
N LYS A 306 -20.96 9.18 8.21
CA LYS A 306 -21.73 9.24 9.45
C LYS A 306 -23.19 8.91 9.19
N ILE A 307 -23.71 7.90 9.87
CA ILE A 307 -25.11 7.49 9.76
C ILE A 307 -25.90 8.04 10.95
N HIS A 308 -27.03 8.65 10.64
CA HIS A 308 -28.04 9.09 11.62
C HIS A 308 -29.36 8.38 11.35
N LEU A 309 -30.03 7.95 12.40
CA LEU A 309 -31.38 7.37 12.27
C LEU A 309 -32.34 8.39 11.65
N PRO A 310 -33.05 8.03 10.56
CA PRO A 310 -34.07 8.89 10.00
C PRO A 310 -35.08 9.28 11.08
N TRP A 311 -35.56 10.52 11.06
CA TRP A 311 -36.53 11.14 11.98
C TRP A 311 -36.04 11.38 13.42
N LEU A 312 -35.21 10.50 14.00
CA LEU A 312 -34.68 10.67 15.36
C LEU A 312 -33.39 11.52 15.39
N GLY A 313 -32.65 11.58 14.27
CA GLY A 313 -31.40 12.31 14.18
C GLY A 313 -30.25 11.69 15.00
N TRP A 314 -30.46 10.52 15.62
CA TRP A 314 -29.44 9.89 16.46
C TRP A 314 -28.29 9.34 15.61
N TYR A 315 -27.09 9.75 15.94
CA TYR A 315 -25.89 9.20 15.36
C TYR A 315 -25.67 7.75 15.83
N ILE A 316 -25.61 6.81 14.91
CA ILE A 316 -25.48 5.37 15.21
C ILE A 316 -24.10 4.82 14.90
N GLY A 317 -23.29 5.54 14.11
CA GLY A 317 -21.93 5.14 13.79
C GLY A 317 -21.49 5.58 12.39
N ASP A 318 -20.29 5.21 12.05
CA ASP A 318 -19.71 5.42 10.73
C ASP A 318 -19.79 4.13 9.91
N ILE A 319 -20.15 4.24 8.64
CA ILE A 319 -20.15 3.14 7.67
C ILE A 319 -19.24 3.49 6.50
N GLU A 320 -18.66 2.47 5.91
CA GLU A 320 -17.96 2.50 4.65
C GLU A 320 -18.36 1.29 3.81
N GLY A 321 -18.44 1.44 2.49
CA GLY A 321 -18.76 0.32 1.62
C GLY A 321 -18.23 0.55 0.20
N ARG A 322 -17.67 -0.49 -0.41
CA ARG A 322 -17.12 -0.44 -1.77
C ARG A 322 -17.42 -1.76 -2.50
N ILE A 323 -17.79 -1.66 -3.75
CA ILE A 323 -17.87 -2.79 -4.68
C ILE A 323 -16.93 -2.47 -5.84
N TRP A 324 -16.17 -3.46 -6.29
CA TRP A 324 -15.28 -3.32 -7.44
C TRP A 324 -15.30 -4.54 -8.34
N CYS A 325 -14.95 -4.32 -9.59
CA CYS A 325 -14.70 -5.35 -10.57
C CYS A 325 -13.43 -5.01 -11.37
N GLY A 326 -12.54 -5.96 -11.54
CA GLY A 326 -11.28 -5.80 -12.24
C GLY A 326 -10.91 -6.99 -13.09
N LYS A 327 -9.88 -6.80 -13.91
CA LYS A 327 -9.31 -7.81 -14.79
C LYS A 327 -7.90 -8.15 -14.33
N LEU A 328 -7.65 -9.40 -13.95
CA LEU A 328 -6.35 -9.93 -13.58
C LEU A 328 -5.70 -10.62 -14.78
N SER A 329 -4.37 -10.61 -14.79
CA SER A 329 -3.55 -11.25 -15.82
C SER A 329 -2.71 -12.37 -15.20
N GLU A 330 -2.48 -13.41 -15.98
CA GLU A 330 -1.54 -14.48 -15.71
C GLU A 330 -0.11 -14.03 -16.03
N SER A 331 0.88 -14.68 -15.40
CA SER A 331 2.30 -14.50 -15.75
C SER A 331 2.67 -15.37 -16.97
N GLU A 332 3.67 -14.94 -17.73
CA GLU A 332 4.23 -15.71 -18.86
C GLU A 332 4.87 -17.04 -18.45
N TYR A 333 4.95 -17.33 -17.14
CA TYR A 333 5.66 -18.49 -16.59
C TYR A 333 4.75 -19.58 -16.05
N PHE A 334 3.43 -19.33 -15.95
CA PHE A 334 2.50 -20.26 -15.29
C PHE A 334 2.19 -21.47 -16.17
N ASP A 335 1.57 -21.25 -17.32
CA ASP A 335 1.26 -22.33 -18.26
C ASP A 335 1.45 -21.90 -19.74
N ASN A 336 1.03 -22.73 -20.68
CA ASN A 336 1.11 -22.42 -22.10
C ASN A 336 -0.30 -22.29 -22.75
N ASP A 337 -1.34 -22.07 -21.95
CA ASP A 337 -2.73 -21.98 -22.42
C ASP A 337 -3.20 -20.52 -22.43
N SER A 338 -3.04 -19.83 -23.56
CA SER A 338 -3.48 -18.45 -23.72
C SER A 338 -5.01 -18.26 -23.67
N SER A 339 -5.80 -19.31 -23.58
CA SER A 339 -7.27 -19.22 -23.49
C SER A 339 -7.76 -18.85 -22.09
N ASN A 340 -6.91 -18.94 -21.07
CA ASN A 340 -7.25 -18.71 -19.67
C ASN A 340 -6.43 -17.57 -19.02
N ASP A 341 -5.54 -16.88 -19.74
CA ASP A 341 -4.63 -15.82 -19.24
C ASP A 341 -5.32 -14.73 -18.38
N TYR A 342 -6.62 -14.55 -18.52
CA TYR A 342 -7.34 -13.46 -17.86
C TYR A 342 -8.44 -13.98 -16.94
N ARG A 343 -8.57 -13.30 -15.79
CA ARG A 343 -9.61 -13.59 -14.79
C ARG A 343 -10.37 -12.33 -14.45
N GLN A 344 -11.66 -12.49 -14.15
CA GLN A 344 -12.49 -11.48 -13.53
C GLN A 344 -12.31 -11.56 -12.01
N LEU A 345 -11.99 -10.44 -11.40
CA LEU A 345 -12.03 -10.25 -9.96
C LEU A 345 -13.21 -9.35 -9.62
N THR A 346 -14.16 -9.84 -8.85
CA THR A 346 -15.22 -9.01 -8.25
C THR A 346 -15.08 -9.04 -6.75
N GLY A 347 -15.24 -7.88 -6.11
CA GLY A 347 -15.15 -7.83 -4.66
C GLY A 347 -16.11 -6.81 -4.05
N PHE A 348 -16.40 -7.01 -2.77
CA PHE A 348 -17.00 -5.98 -1.96
C PHE A 348 -16.30 -5.87 -0.60
N SER A 349 -16.39 -4.69 -0.02
CA SER A 349 -15.88 -4.34 1.30
C SER A 349 -16.93 -3.54 2.02
N VAL A 350 -17.21 -3.88 3.26
CA VAL A 350 -18.09 -3.12 4.16
C VAL A 350 -17.43 -3.02 5.53
N ALA A 351 -17.47 -1.84 6.13
CA ALA A 351 -17.03 -1.64 7.51
C ALA A 351 -18.01 -0.75 8.28
N PHE A 352 -18.04 -0.97 9.59
CA PHE A 352 -18.91 -0.23 10.50
C PHE A 352 -18.20 0.02 11.83
N SER A 353 -18.24 1.28 12.29
CA SER A 353 -17.78 1.69 13.60
C SER A 353 -18.96 2.26 14.39
N PRO A 354 -19.43 1.58 15.48
CA PRO A 354 -20.63 1.97 16.19
C PRO A 354 -20.42 3.22 17.05
N ALA A 355 -21.40 4.11 17.10
CA ALA A 355 -21.35 5.36 17.88
C ALA A 355 -21.18 5.15 19.39
N PHE A 356 -21.69 4.03 19.93
CA PHE A 356 -21.58 3.71 21.36
C PHE A 356 -20.21 3.17 21.76
N PHE A 357 -19.39 2.75 20.78
CA PHE A 357 -18.01 2.28 20.99
C PHE A 357 -17.17 2.63 19.76
N PRO A 358 -16.83 3.91 19.57
CA PRO A 358 -16.15 4.40 18.36
C PRO A 358 -14.73 3.91 18.19
N GLU A 359 -14.13 3.33 19.23
CA GLU A 359 -12.84 2.66 19.19
C GLU A 359 -12.87 1.34 18.41
N LEU A 360 -14.05 0.76 18.20
CA LEU A 360 -14.24 -0.52 17.54
C LEU A 360 -14.66 -0.31 16.07
N THR A 361 -14.00 -1.03 15.18
CA THR A 361 -14.41 -1.17 13.77
C THR A 361 -14.53 -2.64 13.41
N PHE A 362 -15.67 -3.00 12.82
CA PHE A 362 -15.87 -4.30 12.17
C PHE A 362 -15.73 -4.13 10.67
N SER A 363 -15.14 -5.11 10.00
CA SER A 363 -15.05 -5.13 8.55
C SER A 363 -15.31 -6.52 7.97
N ILE A 364 -15.84 -6.53 6.75
CA ILE A 364 -16.05 -7.73 5.95
C ILE A 364 -15.55 -7.42 4.53
N ASN A 365 -14.68 -8.27 4.03
CA ASN A 365 -14.26 -8.25 2.64
C ASN A 365 -14.62 -9.60 2.01
N LYS A 366 -15.11 -9.58 0.79
CA LYS A 366 -15.34 -10.78 -0.01
C LYS A 366 -14.83 -10.54 -1.42
N ILE A 367 -14.20 -11.53 -2.01
CA ILE A 367 -13.82 -11.54 -3.42
C ILE A 367 -14.37 -12.80 -4.10
N SER A 368 -14.62 -12.70 -5.40
CA SER A 368 -14.91 -13.81 -6.30
C SER A 368 -14.00 -13.71 -7.51
N LEU A 369 -13.35 -14.81 -7.85
CA LEU A 369 -12.59 -14.99 -9.07
C LEU A 369 -13.35 -15.87 -10.04
N ALA A 370 -13.44 -15.45 -11.29
CA ALA A 370 -14.03 -16.21 -12.37
C ALA A 370 -13.17 -16.08 -13.63
N ARG A 371 -13.38 -16.95 -14.62
CA ARG A 371 -12.74 -16.79 -15.93
C ARG A 371 -13.23 -15.51 -16.61
N TRP A 372 -12.37 -14.89 -17.40
CA TRP A 372 -12.72 -13.70 -18.17
C TRP A 372 -13.45 -14.12 -19.46
N ASP A 373 -14.76 -14.40 -19.37
CA ASP A 373 -15.60 -14.80 -20.49
C ASP A 373 -17.01 -14.19 -20.40
N GLU A 374 -17.82 -14.33 -21.44
CA GLU A 374 -19.20 -13.78 -21.47
C GLU A 374 -20.11 -14.40 -20.39
N LYS A 375 -19.83 -15.64 -19.98
CA LYS A 375 -20.64 -16.35 -18.96
C LYS A 375 -20.37 -15.79 -17.56
N SER A 376 -19.23 -15.14 -17.39
CA SER A 376 -18.81 -14.59 -16.10
C SER A 376 -19.45 -13.24 -15.77
N ILE A 377 -20.25 -12.64 -16.67
CA ILE A 377 -20.94 -11.38 -16.40
C ILE A 377 -21.89 -11.45 -15.19
N LYS A 378 -22.42 -12.63 -14.86
CA LYS A 378 -23.24 -12.87 -13.69
C LYS A 378 -22.48 -12.67 -12.38
N TYR A 379 -21.16 -12.89 -12.38
CA TYR A 379 -20.28 -12.71 -11.22
C TYR A 379 -19.88 -11.24 -10.98
N LEU A 380 -20.40 -10.29 -11.77
CA LEU A 380 -20.38 -8.88 -11.42
C LEU A 380 -21.22 -8.58 -10.18
N ASN A 381 -22.19 -9.45 -9.88
CA ASN A 381 -22.89 -9.42 -8.61
C ASN A 381 -22.06 -10.16 -7.53
N PRO A 382 -21.43 -9.49 -6.57
CA PRO A 382 -20.58 -10.14 -5.56
C PRO A 382 -21.35 -11.08 -4.61
N PHE A 383 -22.68 -11.10 -4.70
CA PHE A 383 -23.58 -11.97 -3.91
C PHE A 383 -24.12 -13.15 -4.74
N TYR A 384 -23.72 -13.24 -6.02
CA TYR A 384 -24.11 -14.38 -6.83
C TYR A 384 -23.32 -15.59 -6.36
N ASP A 385 -24.03 -16.65 -6.02
CA ASP A 385 -23.50 -17.94 -5.61
C ASP A 385 -23.79 -18.95 -6.73
N SER A 386 -22.76 -19.58 -7.26
CA SER A 386 -22.91 -20.68 -8.20
C SER A 386 -21.89 -21.78 -7.88
N ASN A 387 -22.36 -23.01 -7.88
CA ASN A 387 -21.52 -24.17 -7.61
C ASN A 387 -20.53 -24.52 -8.74
N ASP A 388 -20.40 -23.69 -9.78
CA ASP A 388 -19.88 -24.25 -11.02
C ASP A 388 -18.46 -23.80 -11.44
N VAL A 389 -17.98 -22.58 -11.21
CA VAL A 389 -16.66 -22.17 -11.75
C VAL A 389 -16.17 -20.85 -11.15
N GLU A 390 -16.26 -20.67 -9.86
CA GLU A 390 -15.67 -19.52 -9.22
C GLU A 390 -14.89 -19.89 -7.95
N ASP A 391 -13.95 -19.05 -7.60
CA ASP A 391 -13.21 -19.09 -6.36
C ASP A 391 -13.69 -17.95 -5.46
N GLN A 392 -14.10 -18.23 -4.23
CA GLN A 392 -14.62 -17.24 -3.30
C GLN A 392 -13.80 -17.19 -2.02
N LYS A 393 -13.34 -16.02 -1.66
CA LYS A 393 -12.63 -15.78 -0.40
C LYS A 393 -13.28 -14.65 0.38
N ALA A 394 -13.30 -14.81 1.71
CA ALA A 394 -13.80 -13.77 2.61
C ALA A 394 -12.80 -13.50 3.72
N SER A 395 -12.76 -12.25 4.20
CA SER A 395 -12.10 -11.89 5.46
C SER A 395 -13.02 -11.09 6.37
N PHE A 396 -12.90 -11.34 7.66
CA PHE A 396 -13.61 -10.63 8.73
C PHE A 396 -12.58 -9.96 9.60
N GLY A 397 -12.66 -8.63 9.70
CA GLY A 397 -11.72 -7.82 10.47
C GLY A 397 -12.36 -7.22 11.72
N ILE A 398 -11.58 -7.14 12.78
CA ILE A 398 -11.88 -6.37 13.99
C ILE A 398 -10.67 -5.48 14.25
N ASP A 399 -10.92 -4.19 14.45
CA ASP A 399 -9.91 -3.21 14.85
C ASP A 399 -10.38 -2.45 16.08
N LEU A 400 -9.55 -2.40 17.10
CA LEU A 400 -9.74 -1.70 18.37
C LEU A 400 -8.65 -0.65 18.52
N LEU A 401 -8.97 0.59 18.21
CA LEU A 401 -8.08 1.74 18.31
C LEU A 401 -8.42 2.58 19.54
N PHE A 402 -7.52 2.64 20.51
CA PHE A 402 -7.64 3.41 21.76
C PHE A 402 -6.68 4.61 21.78
N PRO A 403 -7.03 5.74 21.16
CA PRO A 403 -6.13 6.90 21.04
C PRO A 403 -5.77 7.50 22.40
N SER A 404 -6.66 7.39 23.41
CA SER A 404 -6.44 7.91 24.77
C SER A 404 -5.22 7.31 25.45
N ILE A 405 -4.83 6.10 25.07
CA ILE A 405 -3.66 5.40 25.59
C ILE A 405 -2.62 5.07 24.51
N GLY A 406 -2.84 5.52 23.28
CA GLY A 406 -1.94 5.25 22.14
C GLY A 406 -1.78 3.74 21.86
N PHE A 407 -2.89 3.00 21.82
CA PHE A 407 -2.90 1.55 21.64
C PHE A 407 -3.89 1.12 20.58
N GLU A 408 -3.48 0.19 19.74
CA GLU A 408 -4.31 -0.48 18.76
C GLU A 408 -4.08 -1.99 18.83
N VAL A 409 -5.14 -2.75 18.70
CA VAL A 409 -5.09 -4.20 18.50
C VAL A 409 -6.10 -4.58 17.44
N TYR A 410 -5.67 -5.40 16.51
CA TYR A 410 -6.52 -5.82 15.39
C TYR A 410 -6.38 -7.32 15.11
N GLY A 411 -7.37 -7.86 14.42
CA GLY A 411 -7.37 -9.22 13.93
C GLY A 411 -8.16 -9.36 12.64
N GLU A 412 -7.71 -10.25 11.77
CA GLU A 412 -8.43 -10.72 10.59
C GLU A 412 -8.57 -12.23 10.62
N LEU A 413 -9.75 -12.71 10.25
CA LEU A 413 -10.05 -14.12 10.02
C LEU A 413 -10.44 -14.28 8.54
N GLY A 414 -9.68 -15.09 7.79
CA GLY A 414 -9.96 -15.43 6.40
C GLY A 414 -10.60 -16.80 6.27
N ILE A 415 -11.54 -16.94 5.34
CA ILE A 415 -12.22 -18.19 5.00
C ILE A 415 -12.23 -18.35 3.49
N ASP A 416 -11.89 -19.55 3.01
CA ASP A 416 -11.87 -19.94 1.61
C ASP A 416 -13.06 -20.83 1.29
N ASP A 417 -13.72 -20.62 0.14
CA ASP A 417 -14.84 -21.43 -0.38
C ASP A 417 -15.87 -21.81 0.69
N TYR A 418 -16.47 -20.81 1.32
CA TYR A 418 -17.47 -21.00 2.35
C TYR A 418 -18.71 -21.74 1.82
N ASN A 419 -19.01 -22.92 2.35
CA ASN A 419 -20.23 -23.66 2.05
C ASN A 419 -21.28 -23.52 3.17
N ALA A 420 -22.53 -23.93 2.89
CA ALA A 420 -23.67 -23.85 3.82
C ALA A 420 -23.48 -24.61 5.15
N ARG A 421 -22.47 -25.50 5.25
CA ARG A 421 -22.08 -26.18 6.48
C ARG A 421 -21.06 -25.40 7.31
N GLY A 422 -20.60 -24.25 6.83
CA GLY A 422 -19.59 -23.43 7.50
C GLY A 422 -20.01 -22.95 8.90
N PHE A 423 -21.29 -22.79 9.19
CA PHE A 423 -21.75 -22.52 10.55
C PHE A 423 -21.53 -23.70 11.51
N ALA A 424 -21.51 -24.93 11.01
CA ALA A 424 -21.22 -26.12 11.81
C ALA A 424 -19.69 -26.29 12.03
N ASN A 425 -18.87 -25.76 11.12
CA ASN A 425 -17.41 -25.84 11.15
C ASN A 425 -16.79 -24.45 10.87
N PRO A 426 -16.92 -23.48 11.79
CA PRO A 426 -16.57 -22.08 11.56
C PRO A 426 -15.08 -21.83 11.32
N PHE A 427 -14.21 -22.77 11.66
CA PHE A 427 -12.76 -22.68 11.47
C PHE A 427 -12.26 -23.54 10.31
N HIS A 428 -13.16 -24.18 9.54
CA HIS A 428 -12.77 -24.88 8.33
C HIS A 428 -12.18 -23.89 7.31
N THR A 429 -11.05 -24.22 6.74
CA THR A 429 -10.29 -23.34 5.82
C THR A 429 -9.87 -21.96 6.39
N ALA A 430 -9.90 -21.82 7.72
CA ALA A 430 -9.59 -20.55 8.35
C ALA A 430 -8.09 -20.24 8.38
N ILE A 431 -7.77 -19.00 8.06
CA ILE A 431 -6.46 -18.37 8.25
C ILE A 431 -6.62 -17.10 9.08
N TYR A 432 -5.56 -16.60 9.69
CA TYR A 432 -5.66 -15.42 10.54
C TYR A 432 -4.41 -14.54 10.55
N THR A 433 -4.65 -13.25 10.79
CA THR A 433 -3.64 -12.23 11.12
C THR A 433 -4.05 -11.55 12.42
N ILE A 434 -3.12 -11.36 13.34
CA ILE A 434 -3.31 -10.64 14.59
C ILE A 434 -2.16 -9.66 14.74
N GLY A 435 -2.47 -8.41 15.12
CA GLY A 435 -1.44 -7.42 15.34
C GLY A 435 -1.79 -6.43 16.44
N ALA A 436 -0.78 -5.68 16.86
CA ALA A 436 -0.92 -4.62 17.85
C ALA A 436 0.12 -3.52 17.61
N LYS A 437 -0.27 -2.28 17.89
CA LYS A 437 0.62 -1.12 17.91
C LYS A 437 0.50 -0.41 19.25
N LYS A 438 1.61 0.09 19.78
CA LYS A 438 1.65 0.80 21.04
C LYS A 438 2.62 1.97 21.01
N GLU A 439 2.10 3.18 21.13
CA GLU A 439 2.91 4.37 21.37
C GLU A 439 3.44 4.35 22.83
N LEU A 440 4.72 4.64 23.00
CA LEU A 440 5.40 4.61 24.29
C LEU A 440 5.49 6.02 24.90
N SER A 441 4.33 6.61 25.22
CA SER A 441 4.19 7.99 25.73
C SER A 441 4.98 8.27 27.01
N PHE A 442 5.29 7.24 27.80
CA PHE A 442 6.08 7.43 29.02
C PHE A 442 7.48 8.00 28.78
N PHE A 443 8.06 7.78 27.58
CA PHE A 443 9.34 8.39 27.21
C PHE A 443 9.26 9.92 27.13
N GLN A 444 8.07 10.51 26.87
CA GLN A 444 7.89 11.96 26.86
C GLN A 444 8.08 12.61 28.25
N LYS A 445 8.10 11.81 29.33
CA LYS A 445 8.46 12.29 30.67
C LYS A 445 9.97 12.52 30.83
N ILE A 446 10.79 11.98 29.94
CA ILE A 446 12.24 12.13 29.94
C ILE A 446 12.60 13.36 29.10
N ASN A 447 13.32 14.33 29.70
CA ASN A 447 13.66 15.61 29.08
C ASN A 447 14.36 15.48 27.71
N PHE A 448 15.21 14.46 27.52
CA PHE A 448 15.87 14.18 26.25
C PHE A 448 14.87 13.89 25.14
N PHE A 449 13.94 12.95 25.34
CA PHE A 449 12.93 12.56 24.37
C PHE A 449 11.99 13.74 24.04
N LYS A 450 11.56 14.47 25.09
CA LYS A 450 10.72 15.65 24.91
C LYS A 450 11.43 16.74 24.09
N LYS A 451 12.72 17.00 24.37
CA LYS A 451 13.52 18.05 23.69
C LYS A 451 13.67 17.80 22.20
N PHE A 452 13.81 16.54 21.80
CA PHE A 452 14.01 16.15 20.40
C PHE A 452 12.72 15.65 19.72
N SER A 453 11.57 15.76 20.40
CA SER A 453 10.27 15.26 19.94
C SER A 453 10.30 13.77 19.54
N ILE A 454 11.07 12.98 20.28
CA ILE A 454 11.27 11.55 19.99
C ILE A 454 10.07 10.78 20.52
N ARG A 455 9.37 10.06 19.61
CA ARG A 455 8.16 9.28 19.93
C ARG A 455 8.31 7.85 19.42
N PRO A 456 8.63 6.92 20.33
CA PRO A 456 8.76 5.49 19.99
C PRO A 456 7.39 4.83 19.93
N GLU A 457 7.27 3.85 19.02
CA GLU A 457 6.13 2.96 18.83
C GLU A 457 6.63 1.52 18.70
N ILE A 458 5.93 0.58 19.32
CA ILE A 458 6.13 -0.85 19.09
C ILE A 458 5.03 -1.33 18.15
N ILE A 459 5.41 -2.11 17.13
CA ILE A 459 4.52 -2.75 16.17
C ILE A 459 4.78 -4.25 16.24
N PHE A 460 3.71 -5.01 16.40
CA PHE A 460 3.74 -6.47 16.35
C PHE A 460 2.67 -6.96 15.39
N GLU A 461 3.01 -7.92 14.51
CA GLU A 461 2.04 -8.64 13.70
C GLU A 461 2.45 -10.12 13.57
N TRP A 462 1.48 -11.00 13.70
CA TRP A 462 1.59 -12.41 13.42
C TRP A 462 0.49 -12.83 12.48
N ASN A 463 0.88 -13.42 11.35
CA ASN A 463 -0.07 -14.07 10.47
C ASN A 463 0.23 -15.56 10.36
N ASN A 464 -0.83 -16.35 10.22
CA ASN A 464 -0.77 -17.76 9.95
C ASN A 464 -1.78 -18.11 8.85
N PHE A 465 -1.25 -18.42 7.68
CA PHE A 465 -2.00 -18.84 6.50
C PHE A 465 -1.89 -20.33 6.23
N GLU A 466 -1.37 -21.07 7.18
CA GLU A 466 -1.59 -22.52 7.25
C GLU A 466 -3.09 -22.74 7.44
N MET A 467 -3.75 -23.40 6.47
CA MET A 467 -5.18 -23.70 6.58
C MET A 467 -5.46 -24.48 7.85
N SER A 468 -6.55 -24.15 8.53
CA SER A 468 -6.89 -24.76 9.82
C SER A 468 -7.00 -26.28 9.72
N GLN A 469 -6.44 -26.97 10.69
CA GLN A 469 -6.53 -28.42 10.86
C GLN A 469 -7.89 -28.80 11.44
N ASP A 470 -8.96 -28.62 10.69
CA ASP A 470 -10.23 -29.23 11.01
C ASP A 470 -10.16 -30.69 10.60
N PHE A 471 -9.99 -31.60 11.55
CA PHE A 471 -9.76 -33.04 11.35
C PHE A 471 -10.79 -33.73 10.48
N GLN A 472 -11.93 -33.14 10.21
CA GLN A 472 -13.03 -33.78 9.49
C GLN A 472 -13.12 -33.39 8.03
N LEU A 473 -12.67 -32.18 7.64
CA LEU A 473 -12.94 -31.59 6.33
C LEU A 473 -11.75 -30.84 5.73
N GLN A 474 -10.55 -31.08 6.21
CA GLN A 474 -9.37 -30.34 5.77
C GLN A 474 -9.02 -30.61 4.30
N TRP A 475 -8.77 -29.54 3.57
CA TRP A 475 -8.25 -29.61 2.21
C TRP A 475 -6.72 -29.63 2.23
N TYR A 476 -6.13 -30.79 2.12
CA TYR A 476 -4.69 -31.01 2.22
C TYR A 476 -3.86 -30.33 1.14
N TYR A 477 -4.46 -29.88 0.05
CA TYR A 477 -3.73 -29.57 -1.18
C TYR A 477 -3.87 -28.13 -1.64
N MET A 478 -4.70 -27.32 -1.02
CA MET A 478 -5.01 -25.99 -1.47
C MET A 478 -4.73 -24.98 -0.35
N GLY A 479 -3.96 -23.95 -0.68
CA GLY A 479 -3.79 -22.79 0.17
C GLY A 479 -4.87 -21.77 -0.06
N TYR A 480 -4.99 -20.82 0.84
CA TYR A 480 -5.97 -19.74 0.76
C TYR A 480 -5.96 -18.98 -0.58
N TYR A 481 -4.81 -18.88 -1.24
CA TYR A 481 -4.66 -18.13 -2.49
C TYR A 481 -4.76 -18.99 -3.76
N SER A 482 -4.88 -20.32 -3.64
CA SER A 482 -5.01 -21.21 -4.77
C SER A 482 -6.44 -21.67 -5.00
N HIS A 483 -6.73 -22.20 -6.20
CA HIS A 483 -8.02 -22.81 -6.49
C HIS A 483 -7.91 -23.90 -7.56
N GLY A 484 -8.72 -24.97 -7.44
CA GLY A 484 -8.65 -26.12 -8.35
C GLY A 484 -9.13 -25.85 -9.77
N LEU A 485 -10.12 -24.97 -9.96
CA LEU A 485 -10.75 -24.66 -11.24
C LEU A 485 -10.26 -23.32 -11.82
N ILE A 486 -9.93 -22.37 -10.98
CA ILE A 486 -9.27 -21.10 -11.34
C ILE A 486 -7.80 -21.27 -11.00
N SER A 487 -7.09 -22.02 -11.84
CA SER A 487 -5.75 -22.56 -11.53
C SER A 487 -4.69 -21.49 -11.25
N GLN A 488 -4.85 -20.27 -11.73
CA GLN A 488 -3.95 -19.15 -11.40
C GLN A 488 -4.11 -18.66 -9.96
N GLY A 489 -5.25 -18.97 -9.29
CA GLY A 489 -5.53 -18.50 -7.93
C GLY A 489 -5.63 -16.98 -7.81
N TYR A 490 -5.45 -16.48 -6.59
CA TYR A 490 -5.57 -15.04 -6.25
C TYR A 490 -4.26 -14.29 -6.46
N THR A 491 -3.87 -14.15 -7.72
CA THR A 491 -2.59 -13.54 -8.13
C THR A 491 -2.77 -12.53 -9.26
N GLN A 492 -1.76 -11.71 -9.47
CA GLN A 492 -1.60 -10.80 -10.60
C GLN A 492 -0.16 -10.90 -11.11
N ASN A 493 0.01 -11.29 -12.39
CA ASN A 493 1.32 -11.43 -13.02
C ASN A 493 2.33 -12.23 -12.17
N GLY A 494 1.89 -13.34 -11.57
CA GLY A 494 2.77 -14.22 -10.80
C GLY A 494 3.04 -13.79 -9.34
N GLN A 495 2.29 -12.80 -8.82
CA GLN A 495 2.41 -12.33 -7.44
C GLN A 495 1.05 -12.37 -6.72
N ILE A 496 1.04 -12.72 -5.43
CA ILE A 496 -0.16 -12.76 -4.59
C ILE A 496 -0.70 -11.34 -4.37
N LEU A 497 -2.00 -11.13 -4.57
CA LEU A 497 -2.69 -9.83 -4.35
C LEU A 497 -2.92 -9.51 -2.87
N GLY A 498 -2.87 -10.51 -1.99
CA GLY A 498 -2.99 -10.38 -0.54
C GLY A 498 -1.64 -10.28 0.15
N ALA A 499 -1.45 -11.06 1.20
CA ALA A 499 -0.26 -11.00 2.05
C ALA A 499 1.02 -11.50 1.36
N GLY A 500 2.10 -10.74 1.51
CA GLY A 500 3.43 -11.08 0.99
C GLY A 500 4.19 -12.13 1.81
N SER A 501 3.59 -12.68 2.87
CA SER A 501 4.22 -13.72 3.69
C SER A 501 4.39 -15.06 2.97
N GLY A 502 3.72 -15.27 1.85
CA GLY A 502 3.81 -16.45 1.00
C GLY A 502 2.51 -17.27 0.91
N TYR A 503 2.56 -18.34 0.12
CA TYR A 503 1.41 -19.15 -0.25
C TYR A 503 0.73 -19.81 0.96
N PHE A 504 1.50 -20.41 1.86
CA PHE A 504 1.09 -20.93 3.17
C PHE A 504 1.87 -20.23 4.28
N GLY A 505 1.98 -18.89 4.19
CA GLY A 505 2.86 -18.11 5.02
C GLY A 505 2.55 -18.18 6.52
N ASN A 506 3.59 -18.31 7.33
CA ASN A 506 3.54 -18.07 8.76
C ASN A 506 4.64 -17.05 9.08
N SER A 507 4.24 -15.86 9.47
CA SER A 507 5.14 -14.73 9.65
C SER A 507 4.92 -14.06 11.00
N GLN A 508 6.02 -13.69 11.65
CA GLN A 508 6.03 -12.91 12.89
C GLN A 508 6.95 -11.71 12.70
N TYR A 509 6.39 -10.53 12.87
CA TYR A 509 7.07 -9.26 12.74
C TYR A 509 7.01 -8.48 14.04
N LEU A 510 8.15 -7.95 14.49
CA LEU A 510 8.24 -7.04 15.64
C LEU A 510 9.16 -5.89 15.29
N ALA A 511 8.70 -4.67 15.49
CA ALA A 511 9.48 -3.46 15.24
C ALA A 511 9.38 -2.46 16.40
N LEU A 512 10.45 -1.71 16.57
CA LEU A 512 10.52 -0.47 17.33
C LEU A 512 10.74 0.66 16.33
N ARG A 513 9.68 1.42 16.04
CA ARG A 513 9.73 2.60 15.20
C ARG A 513 9.78 3.85 16.06
N THR A 514 10.58 4.80 15.69
CA THR A 514 10.80 6.00 16.48
C THR A 514 10.77 7.22 15.58
N TYR A 515 9.75 8.05 15.75
CA TYR A 515 9.61 9.34 15.07
C TYR A 515 10.36 10.43 15.83
N PHE A 516 10.92 11.36 15.09
CA PHE A 516 11.59 12.57 15.62
C PHE A 516 11.42 13.74 14.64
N SER A 517 11.84 14.94 15.04
CA SER A 517 11.55 16.20 14.29
C SER A 517 12.01 16.24 12.82
N LYS A 518 12.86 15.32 12.37
CA LYS A 518 13.40 15.29 10.99
C LYS A 518 13.24 13.96 10.28
N GLY A 519 12.48 13.03 10.83
CA GLY A 519 12.30 11.73 10.21
C GLY A 519 11.91 10.63 11.18
N GLU A 520 12.29 9.40 10.83
CA GLU A 520 12.06 8.22 11.64
C GLU A 520 13.23 7.23 11.55
N ILE A 521 13.32 6.36 12.54
CA ILE A 521 14.19 5.18 12.54
C ILE A 521 13.35 4.00 13.00
N THR A 522 13.44 2.89 12.27
CA THR A 522 12.79 1.62 12.60
C THR A 522 13.83 0.53 12.76
N LEU A 523 13.78 -0.22 13.85
CA LEU A 523 14.53 -1.46 14.04
C LEU A 523 13.53 -2.60 14.07
N TYR A 524 13.80 -3.71 13.37
CA TYR A 524 12.84 -4.81 13.28
C TYR A 524 13.50 -6.19 13.23
N ILE A 525 12.71 -7.16 13.65
CA ILE A 525 12.94 -8.58 13.43
C ILE A 525 11.73 -9.15 12.68
N HIS A 526 11.99 -10.03 11.72
CA HIS A 526 10.95 -10.67 10.91
C HIS A 526 11.30 -12.14 10.70
N PHE A 527 10.44 -13.04 11.18
CA PHE A 527 10.55 -14.46 10.94
C PHE A 527 9.44 -14.86 9.98
N ASN A 528 9.80 -15.48 8.85
CA ASN A 528 8.86 -15.90 7.83
C ASN A 528 9.14 -17.33 7.38
N LYS A 529 8.08 -18.12 7.31
CA LYS A 529 8.04 -19.43 6.65
C LYS A 529 7.05 -19.31 5.48
N PRO A 530 7.51 -19.15 4.24
CA PRO A 530 6.62 -18.81 3.11
C PRO A 530 5.71 -19.95 2.66
N ASP A 531 6.06 -21.19 2.97
CA ASP A 531 5.24 -22.37 2.68
C ASP A 531 5.45 -23.44 3.75
N THR A 532 4.52 -23.53 4.69
CA THR A 532 4.57 -24.48 5.80
C THR A 532 3.90 -25.81 5.48
N ASN A 533 3.00 -25.84 4.48
CA ASN A 533 2.26 -27.05 4.12
C ASN A 533 2.98 -27.94 3.08
N TYR A 534 4.01 -27.43 2.42
CA TYR A 534 4.73 -28.20 1.40
C TYR A 534 5.21 -29.55 1.92
N LEU A 535 5.82 -29.57 3.09
CA LEU A 535 6.34 -30.82 3.67
C LEU A 535 5.25 -31.77 4.15
N ASN A 536 4.16 -31.24 4.71
CA ASN A 536 3.02 -32.09 5.09
C ASN A 536 2.49 -32.86 3.86
N ASN A 537 2.37 -32.15 2.75
CA ASN A 537 1.88 -32.73 1.50
C ASN A 537 2.90 -33.70 0.86
N LYS A 538 4.20 -33.36 0.93
CA LYS A 538 5.27 -34.26 0.46
C LYS A 538 5.46 -35.47 1.37
N GLY A 539 5.30 -35.32 2.68
CA GLY A 539 5.38 -36.42 3.64
C GLY A 539 4.29 -37.45 3.44
N ILE A 540 3.14 -37.08 2.90
CA ILE A 540 2.08 -37.99 2.51
C ILE A 540 2.44 -38.74 1.22
N ASP A 541 3.12 -38.08 0.26
CA ASP A 541 3.54 -38.69 -1.00
C ASP A 541 4.88 -39.46 -0.91
N THR A 542 5.80 -39.05 -0.03
CA THR A 542 7.04 -39.77 0.25
C THR A 542 6.74 -40.90 1.24
N LYS A 543 6.30 -41.95 0.71
CA LYS A 543 6.17 -43.33 1.21
C LYS A 543 6.39 -43.51 2.71
N GLU A 544 5.32 -43.77 3.39
CA GLU A 544 5.28 -44.38 4.71
C GLU A 544 6.30 -45.56 4.86
N GLU A 545 6.72 -46.19 3.75
CA GLU A 545 7.73 -47.23 3.67
C GLU A 545 9.16 -46.77 3.96
N ASP A 546 9.57 -45.58 3.49
CA ASP A 546 10.93 -45.08 3.72
C ASP A 546 11.10 -44.58 5.17
N TRP A 547 10.04 -44.11 5.80
CA TRP A 547 10.04 -43.70 7.20
C TRP A 547 10.11 -44.90 8.16
N LYS A 548 9.38 -45.96 7.85
CA LYS A 548 9.42 -47.23 8.60
C LYS A 548 10.75 -47.94 8.43
N ALA A 549 11.35 -47.90 7.26
CA ALA A 549 12.63 -48.51 6.96
C ALA A 549 13.81 -47.84 7.69
N GLU A 550 13.76 -46.52 7.91
CA GLU A 550 14.81 -45.77 8.59
C GLU A 550 14.60 -45.65 10.13
N GLY A 551 13.49 -46.11 10.67
CA GLY A 551 13.17 -46.04 12.10
C GLY A 551 12.99 -44.61 12.63
N LYS A 552 12.81 -43.63 11.74
CA LYS A 552 12.64 -42.22 12.08
C LYS A 552 11.19 -41.91 12.37
N LYS A 553 10.98 -41.06 13.38
CA LYS A 553 9.66 -40.54 13.70
C LYS A 553 9.36 -39.32 12.81
N GLN A 554 8.11 -39.16 12.43
CA GLN A 554 7.59 -38.05 11.61
C GLN A 554 7.99 -36.64 12.06
N TYR A 555 8.45 -36.48 13.30
CA TYR A 555 8.85 -35.23 13.90
C TYR A 555 10.33 -34.85 13.72
N ASP A 556 11.15 -35.73 13.14
CA ASP A 556 12.58 -35.49 12.94
C ASP A 556 12.88 -34.64 11.69
N ASP A 557 11.87 -34.27 10.90
CA ASP A 557 12.02 -33.57 9.61
C ASP A 557 11.95 -32.03 9.70
N TRP A 558 12.20 -31.45 10.86
CA TRP A 558 12.35 -29.99 11.03
C TRP A 558 13.41 -29.40 10.09
N GLY A 559 14.32 -30.21 9.58
CA GLY A 559 15.38 -29.81 8.66
C GLY A 559 14.94 -29.47 7.24
N TYR A 560 13.70 -29.70 6.86
CA TYR A 560 13.21 -29.48 5.48
C TYR A 560 12.38 -28.20 5.31
N TYR A 561 11.94 -27.55 6.37
CA TYR A 561 11.18 -26.32 6.28
C TYR A 561 12.07 -25.16 5.82
N LYS A 562 11.63 -24.45 4.77
CA LYS A 562 12.22 -23.16 4.46
C LYS A 562 11.81 -22.15 5.52
N ALA A 563 12.80 -21.44 6.07
CA ALA A 563 12.57 -20.35 6.99
C ALA A 563 13.52 -19.19 6.67
N ILE A 564 13.02 -17.97 6.84
CA ILE A 564 13.77 -16.75 6.64
C ILE A 564 13.73 -15.98 7.96
N ARG A 565 14.90 -15.74 8.55
CA ARG A 565 15.06 -14.99 9.79
C ARG A 565 15.78 -13.70 9.49
N THR A 566 15.08 -12.58 9.58
CA THR A 566 15.58 -11.25 9.23
C THR A 566 15.73 -10.39 10.47
N ILE A 567 16.81 -9.65 10.53
CA ILE A 567 17.01 -8.53 11.44
C ILE A 567 17.42 -7.33 10.60
N GLY A 568 16.80 -6.19 10.83
CA GLY A 568 17.05 -5.02 10.00
C GLY A 568 16.74 -3.70 10.69
N GLY A 569 17.05 -2.64 9.97
CA GLY A 569 16.72 -1.30 10.36
C GLY A 569 16.59 -0.39 9.15
N SER A 570 15.64 0.53 9.22
CA SER A 570 15.44 1.58 8.25
C SER A 570 15.50 2.96 8.92
N ALA A 571 15.85 3.96 8.12
CA ALA A 571 15.85 5.33 8.56
C ALA A 571 15.39 6.23 7.41
N ILE A 572 14.56 7.21 7.73
CA ILE A 572 14.07 8.21 6.79
C ILE A 572 14.35 9.59 7.37
N PHE A 573 14.93 10.46 6.57
CA PHE A 573 15.31 11.81 6.97
C PHE A 573 14.80 12.85 5.98
N TYR A 574 14.21 13.91 6.49
CA TYR A 574 14.00 15.16 5.78
C TYR A 574 15.28 16.00 5.81
N LEU A 575 16.03 16.00 4.73
CA LEU A 575 17.20 16.86 4.57
C LEU A 575 16.77 18.32 4.43
N THR A 576 15.69 18.54 3.70
CA THR A 576 14.98 19.82 3.60
C THR A 576 13.47 19.57 3.72
N LYS A 577 12.64 20.62 3.69
CA LYS A 577 11.17 20.48 3.63
C LYS A 577 10.69 19.70 2.38
N SER A 578 11.48 19.76 1.31
CA SER A 578 11.14 19.14 0.02
C SER A 578 11.93 17.88 -0.29
N PHE A 579 13.09 17.64 0.33
CA PHE A 579 13.94 16.53 -0.03
C PHE A 579 14.05 15.51 1.10
N VAL A 580 13.61 14.30 0.81
CA VAL A 580 13.60 13.15 1.72
C VAL A 580 14.58 12.10 1.22
N ILE A 581 15.30 11.50 2.13
CA ILE A 581 16.14 10.34 1.88
C ILE A 581 15.78 9.22 2.85
N GLY A 582 15.66 8.01 2.32
CA GLY A 582 15.40 6.79 3.09
C GLY A 582 16.44 5.74 2.81
N ALA A 583 16.78 4.94 3.80
CA ALA A 583 17.64 3.78 3.65
C ALA A 583 17.13 2.63 4.50
N ASN A 584 17.28 1.40 4.01
CA ASN A 584 17.04 0.18 4.77
C ASN A 584 18.24 -0.76 4.62
N ILE A 585 18.62 -1.39 5.71
CA ILE A 585 19.65 -2.42 5.72
C ILE A 585 19.12 -3.58 6.54
N ASN A 586 19.14 -4.77 5.98
CA ASN A 586 18.85 -5.97 6.74
C ASN A 586 19.76 -7.15 6.38
N GLY A 587 19.87 -8.07 7.30
CA GLY A 587 20.48 -9.37 7.10
C GLY A 587 19.47 -10.46 7.36
N SER A 588 19.29 -11.35 6.38
CA SER A 588 18.41 -12.50 6.47
C SER A 588 19.22 -13.79 6.49
N TRP A 589 18.92 -14.68 7.42
CA TRP A 589 19.41 -16.04 7.42
C TRP A 589 18.35 -16.93 6.77
N ILE A 590 18.66 -17.47 5.60
CA ILE A 590 17.78 -18.33 4.80
C ILE A 590 18.14 -19.78 5.06
N ILE A 591 17.16 -20.52 5.59
CA ILE A 591 17.27 -21.93 5.94
C ILE A 591 16.50 -22.72 4.90
N ASN A 592 17.10 -23.77 4.35
CA ASN A 592 16.49 -24.71 3.41
C ASN A 592 15.80 -24.05 2.22
N GLN A 593 16.52 -23.22 1.46
CA GLN A 593 15.97 -22.50 0.30
C GLN A 593 15.22 -23.39 -0.69
N THR A 594 15.68 -24.61 -0.88
CA THR A 594 15.11 -25.57 -1.85
C THR A 594 14.36 -26.72 -1.20
N TYR A 595 13.99 -26.62 0.08
CA TYR A 595 13.27 -27.68 0.81
C TYR A 595 13.92 -29.09 0.71
N LYS A 596 15.25 -29.15 0.55
CA LYS A 596 16.01 -30.39 0.47
C LYS A 596 16.94 -30.53 1.66
N LYS A 597 17.16 -31.77 2.14
CA LYS A 597 18.04 -32.07 3.28
C LYS A 597 19.46 -31.54 3.10
N ASP A 598 19.94 -31.51 1.85
CA ASP A 598 21.29 -31.04 1.49
C ASP A 598 21.32 -29.56 1.06
N SER A 599 20.20 -28.85 1.19
CA SER A 599 20.13 -27.41 0.94
C SER A 599 21.00 -26.68 1.97
N LYS A 600 21.95 -25.90 1.48
CA LYS A 600 22.83 -25.11 2.37
C LYS A 600 22.09 -23.87 2.84
N ASP A 601 22.17 -23.63 4.14
CA ASP A 601 21.76 -22.34 4.72
C ASP A 601 22.73 -21.26 4.31
N PHE A 602 22.21 -20.04 4.08
CA PHE A 602 23.06 -18.91 3.71
C PHE A 602 22.49 -17.57 4.18
N GLY A 603 23.36 -16.57 4.24
CA GLY A 603 22.96 -15.20 4.52
C GLY A 603 22.62 -14.44 3.24
N ASN A 604 21.55 -13.64 3.28
CA ASN A 604 21.26 -12.61 2.29
C ASN A 604 21.30 -11.25 2.96
N TYR A 605 22.02 -10.31 2.37
CA TYR A 605 22.04 -8.92 2.82
C TYR A 605 21.27 -8.08 1.81
N TYR A 606 20.35 -7.30 2.34
CA TYR A 606 19.54 -6.35 1.60
C TYR A 606 19.93 -4.93 1.96
N PHE A 607 20.06 -4.10 0.95
CA PHE A 607 20.31 -2.67 1.06
C PHE A 607 19.31 -1.93 0.20
N SER A 608 18.70 -0.87 0.70
CA SER A 608 17.94 0.04 -0.14
C SER A 608 18.24 1.50 0.15
N LEU A 609 18.04 2.32 -0.87
CA LEU A 609 18.13 3.77 -0.82
C LEU A 609 16.94 4.37 -1.58
N MET A 610 16.20 5.23 -0.93
CA MET A 610 15.11 6.00 -1.50
C MET A 610 15.46 7.48 -1.48
N MET A 611 15.18 8.18 -2.55
CA MET A 611 15.25 9.65 -2.65
C MET A 611 13.93 10.16 -3.19
N LYS A 612 13.33 11.12 -2.48
CA LYS A 612 12.05 11.70 -2.85
C LYS A 612 12.11 13.21 -2.79
N TYR A 613 11.53 13.85 -3.77
CA TYR A 613 11.37 15.30 -3.80
C TYR A 613 9.89 15.67 -3.75
N ASN A 614 9.51 16.44 -2.74
CA ASN A 614 8.17 16.98 -2.55
C ASN A 614 8.15 18.44 -3.00
N PHE A 615 7.37 18.77 -4.02
CA PHE A 615 7.27 20.13 -4.59
C PHE A 615 6.56 21.10 -3.66
#